data_13e8c53f5da8839f4a28cf0908bfe2b4
#
_entry.id   13e8c53f5da8839f4a28cf0908bfe2b4
#
_cell.length_a   1.000
_cell.length_b   1.000
_cell.length_c   1.000
_cell.angle_alpha   90.00
_cell.angle_beta   90.00
_cell.angle_gamma   90.00
#
_symmetry.space_group_name_H-M   'P 1'
#
loop_
_entity.id
_entity.type
_entity.pdbx_description
1 polymer ?
#
loop_
_entity_poly.entity_id
_entity_poly.type
_entity_poly.pdbx_seq_one_letter_code
_entity_poly.pdbx_strand_id
1 'polypeptide(L)'
;MAVKVVIADDHEVVRRGLVSLLTGLEVKIVGEAASGDEAIKLTRKLKPDVVLLDIRMPGKDGLAALEKIRADMPGVRVVMLSTFDNPTYVARAVAAGAHDYMLKGSTRAELVNSITGAAAGQLPMRAGELRRVATTMANRVAAPDPDIPLTQRETQVLRHMALGLSNKEIAQSLTISVETVKEHVQNILRKIAVTDRTQAAVWAVRHGLV
;
A
#
# COMPACT_ATOMS: atom_id res chain seq x y z
N MET A 1 24.86 5.32 12.66
CA MET A 1 24.92 5.71 11.20
C MET A 1 23.59 6.33 10.84
N ALA A 2 23.57 7.40 10.05
CA ALA A 2 22.31 7.99 9.60
C ALA A 2 21.62 7.06 8.57
N VAL A 3 20.31 6.87 8.71
CA VAL A 3 19.48 6.08 7.80
C VAL A 3 19.37 6.77 6.44
N LYS A 4 19.78 6.13 5.38
CA LYS A 4 19.68 6.65 4.01
C LYS A 4 18.27 6.50 3.48
N VAL A 5 17.66 7.59 3.07
CA VAL A 5 16.27 7.63 2.60
C VAL A 5 16.16 8.22 1.19
N VAL A 6 15.39 7.56 0.34
CA VAL A 6 14.87 8.14 -0.91
C VAL A 6 13.42 8.53 -0.68
N ILE A 7 13.05 9.73 -1.13
CA ILE A 7 11.66 10.24 -1.09
C ILE A 7 11.10 10.21 -2.51
N ALA A 8 9.92 9.63 -2.68
CA ALA A 8 9.22 9.58 -3.97
C ALA A 8 7.78 10.10 -3.82
N ASP A 9 7.50 11.23 -4.46
CA ASP A 9 6.19 11.91 -4.49
C ASP A 9 6.14 12.79 -5.74
N ASP A 10 5.02 12.85 -6.44
CA ASP A 10 4.91 13.67 -7.65
C ASP A 10 4.78 15.19 -7.34
N HIS A 11 4.36 15.52 -6.11
CA HIS A 11 4.23 16.91 -5.66
C HIS A 11 5.53 17.45 -5.09
N GLU A 12 6.17 18.40 -5.78
CA GLU A 12 7.43 19.00 -5.32
C GLU A 12 7.32 19.63 -3.93
N VAL A 13 6.20 20.29 -3.63
CA VAL A 13 5.97 20.92 -2.32
C VAL A 13 6.01 19.89 -1.19
N VAL A 14 5.44 18.70 -1.42
CA VAL A 14 5.45 17.59 -0.45
C VAL A 14 6.87 17.06 -0.27
N ARG A 15 7.62 16.84 -1.35
CA ARG A 15 9.02 16.40 -1.26
C ARG A 15 9.86 17.38 -0.48
N ARG A 16 9.77 18.69 -0.80
CA ARG A 16 10.49 19.77 -0.08
C ARG A 16 10.10 19.83 1.40
N GLY A 17 8.81 19.66 1.70
CA GLY A 17 8.31 19.59 3.07
C GLY A 17 8.91 18.42 3.85
N LEU A 18 8.91 17.22 3.26
CA LEU A 18 9.50 16.03 3.87
C LEU A 18 11.02 16.17 4.09
N VAL A 19 11.76 16.73 3.11
CA VAL A 19 13.19 17.02 3.25
C VAL A 19 13.43 17.97 4.42
N SER A 20 12.68 19.08 4.50
CA SER A 20 12.77 20.04 5.60
C SER A 20 12.45 19.42 6.95
N LEU A 21 11.39 18.59 6.99
CA LEU A 21 10.93 17.94 8.21
C LEU A 21 11.94 16.93 8.76
N LEU A 22 12.66 16.25 7.88
CA LEU A 22 13.63 15.20 8.22
C LEU A 22 15.07 15.68 8.35
N THR A 23 15.37 16.93 7.96
CA THR A 23 16.72 17.52 8.08
C THR A 23 17.15 17.65 9.54
N GLY A 24 18.43 17.38 9.81
CA GLY A 24 19.05 17.53 11.14
C GLY A 24 18.76 16.36 12.10
N LEU A 25 18.28 15.24 11.58
CA LEU A 25 17.97 14.03 12.33
C LEU A 25 18.92 12.87 11.97
N GLU A 26 18.71 11.72 12.56
CA GLU A 26 19.41 10.47 12.23
C GLU A 26 19.05 9.90 10.82
N VAL A 27 18.48 10.74 9.96
CA VAL A 27 18.02 10.43 8.62
C VAL A 27 18.80 11.27 7.62
N LYS A 28 19.28 10.64 6.55
CA LYS A 28 19.96 11.30 5.43
C LYS A 28 19.17 11.08 4.14
N ILE A 29 18.57 12.14 3.60
CA ILE A 29 17.94 12.07 2.28
C ILE A 29 19.05 11.97 1.22
N VAL A 30 19.05 10.87 0.46
CA VAL A 30 20.06 10.57 -0.56
C VAL A 30 19.53 10.74 -1.98
N GLY A 31 18.20 10.88 -2.16
CA GLY A 31 17.58 11.15 -3.45
C GLY A 31 16.10 11.50 -3.34
N GLU A 32 15.62 12.20 -4.35
CA GLU A 32 14.22 12.56 -4.54
C GLU A 32 13.76 12.09 -5.90
N ALA A 33 12.56 11.52 -5.99
CA ALA A 33 11.92 11.04 -7.21
C ALA A 33 10.54 11.68 -7.38
N ALA A 34 10.18 12.01 -8.60
CA ALA A 34 8.88 12.56 -8.94
C ALA A 34 7.92 11.52 -9.57
N SER A 35 8.36 10.26 -9.69
CA SER A 35 7.56 9.17 -10.26
C SER A 35 8.02 7.81 -9.74
N GLY A 36 7.16 6.79 -9.90
CA GLY A 36 7.49 5.41 -9.52
C GLY A 36 8.68 4.84 -10.27
N ASP A 37 8.82 5.14 -11.57
CA ASP A 37 9.97 4.68 -12.36
C ASP A 37 11.29 5.33 -11.91
N GLU A 38 11.25 6.62 -11.57
CA GLU A 38 12.40 7.32 -11.02
C GLU A 38 12.78 6.79 -9.64
N ALA A 39 11.79 6.51 -8.79
CA ALA A 39 12.00 5.89 -7.48
C ALA A 39 12.72 4.55 -7.60
N ILE A 40 12.31 3.68 -8.53
CA ILE A 40 12.97 2.40 -8.79
C ILE A 40 14.41 2.60 -9.23
N LYS A 41 14.67 3.51 -10.20
CA LYS A 41 16.01 3.82 -10.70
C LYS A 41 16.94 4.34 -9.62
N LEU A 42 16.46 5.31 -8.81
CA LEU A 42 17.24 5.88 -7.72
C LEU A 42 17.51 4.87 -6.62
N THR A 43 16.54 4.03 -6.29
CA THR A 43 16.72 2.96 -5.28
C THR A 43 17.83 1.98 -5.70
N ARG A 44 17.86 1.55 -6.97
CA ARG A 44 18.93 0.70 -7.48
C ARG A 44 20.31 1.37 -7.42
N LYS A 45 20.36 2.67 -7.78
CA LYS A 45 21.62 3.43 -7.85
C LYS A 45 22.18 3.75 -6.48
N LEU A 46 21.32 4.20 -5.56
CA LEU A 46 21.73 4.78 -4.28
C LEU A 46 21.71 3.78 -3.13
N LYS A 47 21.03 2.65 -3.31
CA LYS A 47 20.87 1.58 -2.30
C LYS A 47 20.52 2.15 -0.93
N PRO A 48 19.36 2.86 -0.81
CA PRO A 48 18.92 3.42 0.45
C PRO A 48 18.51 2.32 1.43
N ASP A 49 18.47 2.64 2.70
CA ASP A 49 17.92 1.76 3.73
C ASP A 49 16.40 1.74 3.66
N VAL A 50 15.81 2.92 3.41
CA VAL A 50 14.35 3.12 3.36
C VAL A 50 13.95 3.96 2.15
N VAL A 51 12.82 3.63 1.53
CA VAL A 51 12.14 4.46 0.53
C VAL A 51 10.81 4.94 1.13
N LEU A 52 10.62 6.27 1.19
CA LEU A 52 9.30 6.86 1.41
C LEU A 52 8.61 7.00 0.05
N LEU A 53 7.50 6.34 -0.15
CA LEU A 53 6.88 6.17 -1.47
C LEU A 53 5.41 6.57 -1.45
N ASP A 54 5.08 7.62 -2.19
CA ASP A 54 3.67 7.97 -2.39
C ASP A 54 2.93 6.90 -3.18
N ILE A 55 1.65 6.71 -2.84
CA ILE A 55 0.78 5.75 -3.54
C ILE A 55 0.40 6.26 -4.92
N ARG A 56 0.02 7.54 -5.01
CA ARG A 56 -0.52 8.11 -6.24
C ARG A 56 0.50 8.96 -6.95
N MET A 57 1.12 8.41 -7.97
CA MET A 57 2.03 9.14 -8.85
C MET A 57 1.66 8.89 -10.32
N PRO A 58 1.87 9.87 -11.21
CA PRO A 58 1.60 9.69 -12.64
C PRO A 58 2.48 8.60 -13.25
N GLY A 59 1.94 7.88 -14.22
CA GLY A 59 2.60 6.76 -14.88
C GLY A 59 2.54 5.49 -14.04
N LYS A 60 3.68 4.99 -13.56
CA LYS A 60 3.72 3.86 -12.65
C LYS A 60 3.35 4.32 -11.25
N ASP A 61 2.23 3.81 -10.71
CA ASP A 61 1.78 4.13 -9.35
C ASP A 61 2.73 3.58 -8.28
N GLY A 62 2.61 4.10 -7.06
CA GLY A 62 3.50 3.72 -5.96
C GLY A 62 3.40 2.25 -5.57
N LEU A 63 2.24 1.61 -5.73
CA LEU A 63 2.09 0.19 -5.43
C LEU A 63 2.85 -0.69 -6.43
N ALA A 64 2.78 -0.38 -7.72
CA ALA A 64 3.58 -1.08 -8.74
C ALA A 64 5.09 -0.83 -8.56
N ALA A 65 5.46 0.37 -8.10
CA ALA A 65 6.86 0.66 -7.75
C ALA A 65 7.31 -0.12 -6.51
N LEU A 66 6.46 -0.22 -5.47
CA LEU A 66 6.70 -1.05 -4.28
C LEU A 66 6.97 -2.50 -4.66
N GLU A 67 6.08 -3.12 -5.44
CA GLU A 67 6.22 -4.52 -5.89
C GLU A 67 7.57 -4.73 -6.59
N LYS A 68 7.94 -3.81 -7.51
CA LYS A 68 9.20 -3.89 -8.23
C LYS A 68 10.42 -3.70 -7.32
N ILE A 69 10.37 -2.75 -6.38
CA ILE A 69 11.46 -2.54 -5.41
C ILE A 69 11.62 -3.78 -4.52
N ARG A 70 10.52 -4.35 -4.02
CA ARG A 70 10.56 -5.53 -3.16
C ARG A 70 11.07 -6.78 -3.87
N ALA A 71 10.69 -6.95 -5.15
CA ALA A 71 11.18 -8.08 -5.96
C ALA A 71 12.69 -7.97 -6.27
N ASP A 72 13.13 -6.78 -6.68
CA ASP A 72 14.52 -6.59 -7.14
C ASP A 72 15.51 -6.35 -5.99
N MET A 73 15.03 -5.75 -4.89
CA MET A 73 15.87 -5.24 -3.78
C MET A 73 15.24 -5.59 -2.42
N PRO A 74 15.15 -6.85 -2.03
CA PRO A 74 14.44 -7.30 -0.83
C PRO A 74 14.99 -6.72 0.49
N GLY A 75 16.26 -6.26 0.49
CA GLY A 75 16.88 -5.60 1.64
C GLY A 75 16.41 -4.16 1.88
N VAL A 76 15.86 -3.49 0.85
CA VAL A 76 15.35 -2.12 0.99
C VAL A 76 13.96 -2.15 1.64
N ARG A 77 13.75 -1.31 2.65
CA ARG A 77 12.45 -1.15 3.29
C ARG A 77 11.64 -0.06 2.58
N VAL A 78 10.34 -0.27 2.46
CA VAL A 78 9.46 0.71 1.83
C VAL A 78 8.37 1.11 2.82
N VAL A 79 8.26 2.41 3.09
CA VAL A 79 7.19 3.02 3.86
C VAL A 79 6.30 3.77 2.88
N MET A 80 5.03 3.36 2.80
CA MET A 80 4.06 4.01 1.92
C MET A 80 3.57 5.31 2.54
N LEU A 81 3.42 6.35 1.72
CA LEU A 81 2.80 7.62 2.09
C LEU A 81 1.47 7.78 1.37
N SER A 82 0.46 8.32 2.06
CA SER A 82 -0.85 8.59 1.47
C SER A 82 -1.48 9.85 2.05
N THR A 83 -2.29 10.53 1.25
CA THR A 83 -3.15 11.62 1.72
C THR A 83 -4.36 11.11 2.50
N PHE A 84 -4.81 9.87 2.21
CA PHE A 84 -6.03 9.30 2.77
C PHE A 84 -5.77 7.97 3.47
N ASP A 85 -6.44 7.77 4.59
CA ASP A 85 -6.51 6.48 5.27
C ASP A 85 -7.53 5.58 4.55
N ASN A 86 -7.09 4.98 3.44
CA ASN A 86 -7.94 4.09 2.65
C ASN A 86 -7.57 2.62 2.95
N PRO A 87 -8.48 1.86 3.58
CA PRO A 87 -8.22 0.46 3.95
C PRO A 87 -7.78 -0.43 2.78
N THR A 88 -8.24 -0.14 1.58
CA THR A 88 -7.87 -0.91 0.39
C THR A 88 -6.41 -0.67 -0.02
N TYR A 89 -5.94 0.57 0.04
CA TYR A 89 -4.52 0.87 -0.20
C TYR A 89 -3.62 0.27 0.87
N VAL A 90 -4.06 0.32 2.14
CA VAL A 90 -3.35 -0.35 3.24
C VAL A 90 -3.22 -1.85 2.96
N ALA A 91 -4.32 -2.51 2.58
CA ALA A 91 -4.33 -3.94 2.27
C ALA A 91 -3.39 -4.29 1.11
N ARG A 92 -3.44 -3.53 0.01
CA ARG A 92 -2.56 -3.72 -1.15
C ARG A 92 -1.09 -3.50 -0.79
N ALA A 93 -0.79 -2.43 -0.05
CA ALA A 93 0.57 -2.13 0.40
C ALA A 93 1.15 -3.27 1.26
N VAL A 94 0.35 -3.79 2.20
CA VAL A 94 0.74 -4.95 3.04
C VAL A 94 0.96 -6.19 2.19
N ALA A 95 0.05 -6.51 1.27
CA ALA A 95 0.17 -7.66 0.37
C ALA A 95 1.42 -7.58 -0.51
N ALA A 96 1.77 -6.37 -0.98
CA ALA A 96 2.97 -6.09 -1.77
C ALA A 96 4.26 -6.00 -0.93
N GLY A 97 4.18 -6.15 0.40
CA GLY A 97 5.34 -6.20 1.28
C GLY A 97 5.87 -4.82 1.72
N ALA A 98 5.02 -3.81 1.81
CA ALA A 98 5.35 -2.55 2.47
C ALA A 98 5.73 -2.81 3.93
N HIS A 99 6.73 -2.07 4.42
CA HIS A 99 7.10 -2.14 5.83
C HIS A 99 6.09 -1.40 6.71
N ASP A 100 5.67 -0.22 6.29
CA ASP A 100 4.70 0.60 7.01
C ASP A 100 3.85 1.43 6.04
N TYR A 101 2.75 2.00 6.58
CA TYR A 101 1.83 2.86 5.85
C TYR A 101 1.52 4.10 6.68
N MET A 102 1.92 5.26 6.21
CA MET A 102 1.84 6.53 6.90
C MET A 102 0.97 7.53 6.15
N LEU A 103 0.28 8.39 6.89
CA LEU A 103 -0.42 9.53 6.28
C LEU A 103 0.57 10.68 6.04
N LYS A 104 0.40 11.43 4.95
CA LYS A 104 1.19 12.65 4.68
C LYS A 104 1.00 13.74 5.75
N GLY A 105 -0.07 13.65 6.56
CA GLY A 105 -0.31 14.50 7.72
C GLY A 105 0.28 13.98 9.04
N SER A 106 1.04 12.89 9.02
CA SER A 106 1.70 12.36 10.21
C SER A 106 2.71 13.35 10.77
N THR A 107 2.88 13.32 12.08
CA THR A 107 3.85 14.18 12.77
C THR A 107 5.29 13.79 12.40
N ARG A 108 6.22 14.75 12.61
CA ARG A 108 7.66 14.52 12.44
C ARG A 108 8.14 13.30 13.24
N ALA A 109 7.70 13.18 14.49
CA ALA A 109 8.10 12.08 15.37
C ALA A 109 7.63 10.71 14.83
N GLU A 110 6.40 10.62 14.35
CA GLU A 110 5.86 9.40 13.77
C GLU A 110 6.63 8.99 12.50
N LEU A 111 6.92 9.95 11.61
CA LEU A 111 7.69 9.69 10.39
C LEU A 111 9.11 9.18 10.71
N VAL A 112 9.81 9.85 11.65
CA VAL A 112 11.15 9.43 12.06
C VAL A 112 11.14 8.05 12.68
N ASN A 113 10.19 7.77 13.56
CA ASN A 113 10.07 6.47 14.20
C ASN A 113 9.76 5.35 13.18
N SER A 114 8.89 5.63 12.20
CA SER A 114 8.60 4.68 11.13
C SER A 114 9.85 4.41 10.26
N ILE A 115 10.61 5.45 9.88
CA ILE A 115 11.83 5.32 9.08
C ILE A 115 12.92 4.55 9.83
N THR A 116 13.21 4.95 11.07
CA THR A 116 14.27 4.32 11.86
C THR A 116 13.90 2.89 12.26
N GLY A 117 12.65 2.67 12.62
CA GLY A 117 12.10 1.34 12.89
C GLY A 117 12.17 0.42 11.67
N ALA A 118 11.81 0.95 10.49
CA ALA A 118 11.93 0.22 9.22
C ALA A 118 13.38 -0.20 8.94
N ALA A 119 14.32 0.73 9.06
CA ALA A 119 15.75 0.48 8.85
C ALA A 119 16.29 -0.56 9.84
N ALA A 120 15.83 -0.54 11.09
CA ALA A 120 16.20 -1.51 12.13
C ALA A 120 15.47 -2.87 11.99
N GLY A 121 14.55 -3.02 11.04
CA GLY A 121 13.73 -4.23 10.88
C GLY A 121 12.71 -4.45 11.99
N GLN A 122 12.37 -3.40 12.74
CA GLN A 122 11.36 -3.45 13.80
C GLN A 122 9.95 -3.58 13.20
N LEU A 123 8.99 -4.01 14.01
CA LEU A 123 7.59 -4.04 13.57
C LEU A 123 7.06 -2.61 13.35
N PRO A 124 6.20 -2.38 12.34
CA PRO A 124 5.65 -1.07 12.05
C PRO A 124 4.84 -0.51 13.23
N MET A 125 4.82 0.82 13.39
CA MET A 125 4.09 1.50 14.47
C MET A 125 2.58 1.19 14.46
N ARG A 126 1.97 1.07 13.28
CA ARG A 126 0.60 0.59 13.08
C ARG A 126 0.50 -0.95 13.03
N ALA A 127 1.44 -1.64 13.69
CA ALA A 127 1.49 -3.10 13.72
C ALA A 127 0.15 -3.76 14.12
N GLY A 128 -0.69 -3.09 14.89
CA GLY A 128 -2.02 -3.58 15.24
C GLY A 128 -2.94 -3.74 14.03
N GLU A 129 -3.04 -2.74 13.16
CA GLU A 129 -3.88 -2.78 11.95
C GLU A 129 -3.24 -3.61 10.86
N LEU A 130 -1.96 -3.36 10.57
CA LEU A 130 -1.18 -4.13 9.61
C LEU A 130 -1.06 -5.61 10.04
N ARG A 131 -0.93 -5.88 11.35
CA ARG A 131 -0.86 -7.23 11.89
C ARG A 131 -2.21 -7.93 11.84
N ARG A 132 -3.33 -7.27 12.08
CA ARG A 132 -4.68 -7.84 11.86
C ARG A 132 -4.85 -8.26 10.41
N VAL A 133 -4.47 -7.42 9.47
CA VAL A 133 -4.48 -7.74 8.04
C VAL A 133 -3.53 -8.91 7.74
N ALA A 134 -2.29 -8.85 8.21
CA ALA A 134 -1.28 -9.90 7.99
C ALA A 134 -1.60 -11.23 8.71
N THR A 135 -2.13 -11.20 9.94
CA THR A 135 -2.48 -12.42 10.71
C THR A 135 -3.72 -13.10 10.14
N THR A 136 -4.71 -12.32 9.69
CA THR A 136 -5.84 -12.87 8.95
C THR A 136 -5.38 -13.54 7.65
N MET A 137 -4.27 -13.04 7.09
CA MET A 137 -3.61 -13.62 5.92
C MET A 137 -2.86 -14.93 6.23
N ALA A 138 -2.07 -14.97 7.30
CA ALA A 138 -1.23 -16.12 7.64
C ALA A 138 -2.05 -17.35 8.06
N ASN A 139 -3.15 -17.14 8.76
CA ASN A 139 -4.00 -18.24 9.24
C ASN A 139 -4.85 -18.90 8.14
N ARG A 140 -4.84 -18.37 6.91
CA ARG A 140 -5.59 -18.93 5.76
C ARG A 140 -4.73 -19.64 4.71
N VAL A 141 -3.42 -19.78 4.92
CA VAL A 141 -2.52 -20.47 3.96
C VAL A 141 -2.67 -22.00 3.96
N ALA A 142 -3.53 -22.58 4.80
CA ALA A 142 -3.58 -24.01 5.05
C ALA A 142 -4.76 -24.80 4.42
N ALA A 143 -5.55 -24.20 3.52
CA ALA A 143 -6.56 -24.99 2.78
C ALA A 143 -6.59 -24.57 1.30
N PRO A 144 -6.60 -25.51 0.34
CA PRO A 144 -6.94 -25.19 -1.04
C PRO A 144 -8.39 -24.68 -1.05
N ASP A 145 -8.58 -23.43 -1.51
CA ASP A 145 -9.92 -22.88 -1.68
C ASP A 145 -10.69 -23.73 -2.68
N PRO A 146 -11.88 -24.26 -2.31
CA PRO A 146 -12.80 -24.73 -3.31
C PRO A 146 -13.16 -23.52 -4.20
N ASP A 147 -13.30 -23.72 -5.50
CA ASP A 147 -13.76 -22.72 -6.48
C ASP A 147 -14.96 -21.96 -5.92
N ILE A 148 -14.71 -20.78 -5.34
CA ILE A 148 -15.80 -19.97 -4.80
C ILE A 148 -16.49 -19.32 -5.99
N PRO A 149 -17.75 -19.68 -6.30
CA PRO A 149 -18.42 -19.24 -7.50
C PRO A 149 -18.87 -17.77 -7.36
N LEU A 150 -17.93 -16.86 -7.54
CA LEU A 150 -18.29 -15.47 -7.75
C LEU A 150 -18.89 -15.32 -9.14
N THR A 151 -20.02 -14.64 -9.21
CA THR A 151 -20.59 -14.25 -10.51
C THR A 151 -19.65 -13.31 -11.24
N GLN A 152 -19.76 -13.22 -12.56
CA GLN A 152 -18.95 -12.29 -13.35
C GLN A 152 -19.04 -10.84 -12.82
N ARG A 153 -20.23 -10.45 -12.34
CA ARG A 153 -20.46 -9.09 -11.78
C ARG A 153 -19.78 -8.91 -10.44
N GLU A 154 -19.85 -9.89 -9.57
CA GLU A 154 -19.14 -9.87 -8.29
C GLU A 154 -17.61 -9.83 -8.49
N THR A 155 -17.09 -10.58 -9.46
CA THR A 155 -15.66 -10.52 -9.82
C THR A 155 -15.25 -9.14 -10.31
N GLN A 156 -16.07 -8.48 -11.15
CA GLN A 156 -15.82 -7.10 -11.58
C GLN A 156 -15.80 -6.13 -10.39
N VAL A 157 -16.81 -6.20 -9.52
CA VAL A 157 -16.88 -5.37 -8.31
C VAL A 157 -15.67 -5.63 -7.41
N LEU A 158 -15.31 -6.88 -7.19
CA LEU A 158 -14.15 -7.25 -6.35
C LEU A 158 -12.82 -6.72 -6.92
N ARG A 159 -12.62 -6.77 -8.24
CA ARG A 159 -11.46 -6.14 -8.90
C ARG A 159 -11.40 -4.65 -8.64
N HIS A 160 -12.51 -3.94 -8.81
CA HIS A 160 -12.57 -2.51 -8.54
C HIS A 160 -12.35 -2.18 -7.05
N MET A 161 -12.85 -3.02 -6.15
CA MET A 161 -12.54 -2.91 -4.72
C MET A 161 -11.04 -3.05 -4.46
N ALA A 162 -10.38 -4.01 -5.08
CA ALA A 162 -8.96 -4.25 -4.95
C ALA A 162 -8.10 -3.14 -5.59
N LEU A 163 -8.63 -2.43 -6.57
CA LEU A 163 -8.03 -1.23 -7.15
C LEU A 163 -8.24 0.03 -6.28
N GLY A 164 -8.98 -0.06 -5.18
CA GLY A 164 -9.19 1.06 -4.26
C GLY A 164 -10.36 1.97 -4.57
N LEU A 165 -11.22 1.63 -5.55
CA LEU A 165 -12.35 2.45 -5.93
C LEU A 165 -13.43 2.45 -4.84
N SER A 166 -14.01 3.61 -4.53
CA SER A 166 -15.20 3.72 -3.67
C SER A 166 -16.44 3.11 -4.35
N ASN A 167 -17.49 2.82 -3.58
CA ASN A 167 -18.74 2.31 -4.15
C ASN A 167 -19.34 3.24 -5.20
N LYS A 168 -19.14 4.56 -5.06
CA LYS A 168 -19.59 5.56 -6.04
C LYS A 168 -18.80 5.46 -7.36
N GLU A 169 -17.49 5.32 -7.27
CA GLU A 169 -16.61 5.15 -8.44
C GLU A 169 -16.86 3.80 -9.13
N ILE A 170 -17.08 2.72 -8.37
CA ILE A 170 -17.48 1.41 -8.90
C ILE A 170 -18.83 1.51 -9.64
N ALA A 171 -19.81 2.17 -9.03
CA ALA A 171 -21.12 2.38 -9.64
C ALA A 171 -21.02 3.12 -10.98
N GLN A 172 -20.22 4.17 -11.04
CA GLN A 172 -19.95 4.91 -12.27
C GLN A 172 -19.22 4.04 -13.32
N SER A 173 -18.16 3.34 -12.92
CA SER A 173 -17.37 2.49 -13.83
C SER A 173 -18.19 1.34 -14.42
N LEU A 174 -19.09 0.76 -13.64
CA LEU A 174 -19.89 -0.39 -14.04
C LEU A 174 -21.31 -0.03 -14.54
N THR A 175 -21.64 1.27 -14.55
CA THR A 175 -22.96 1.80 -14.98
C THR A 175 -24.12 1.15 -14.22
N ILE A 176 -24.02 1.10 -12.89
CA ILE A 176 -25.05 0.58 -11.96
C ILE A 176 -25.27 1.53 -10.81
N SER A 177 -26.30 1.29 -9.98
CA SER A 177 -26.57 2.10 -8.80
C SER A 177 -25.54 1.83 -7.68
N VAL A 178 -25.31 2.83 -6.84
CA VAL A 178 -24.46 2.66 -5.64
C VAL A 178 -25.04 1.58 -4.70
N GLU A 179 -26.35 1.48 -4.64
CA GLU A 179 -27.04 0.48 -3.83
C GLU A 179 -26.77 -0.95 -4.34
N THR A 180 -26.82 -1.13 -5.65
CA THR A 180 -26.45 -2.41 -6.29
C THR A 180 -24.99 -2.79 -6.01
N VAL A 181 -24.08 -1.80 -5.99
CA VAL A 181 -22.67 -2.06 -5.60
C VAL A 181 -22.59 -2.52 -4.14
N LYS A 182 -23.32 -1.91 -3.22
CA LYS A 182 -23.35 -2.32 -1.81
C LYS A 182 -23.84 -3.76 -1.64
N GLU A 183 -24.88 -4.14 -2.37
CA GLU A 183 -25.39 -5.51 -2.37
C GLU A 183 -24.34 -6.52 -2.88
N HIS A 184 -23.69 -6.21 -3.99
CA HIS A 184 -22.59 -7.03 -4.50
C HIS A 184 -21.46 -7.17 -3.48
N VAL A 185 -21.05 -6.06 -2.83
CA VAL A 185 -20.01 -6.07 -1.79
C VAL A 185 -20.40 -7.01 -0.66
N GLN A 186 -21.62 -6.91 -0.13
CA GLN A 186 -22.08 -7.82 0.94
C GLN A 186 -22.08 -9.28 0.51
N ASN A 187 -22.54 -9.56 -0.71
CA ASN A 187 -22.55 -10.91 -1.25
C ASN A 187 -21.13 -11.47 -1.43
N ILE A 188 -20.19 -10.64 -1.92
CA ILE A 188 -18.77 -11.01 -2.04
C ILE A 188 -18.21 -11.37 -0.67
N LEU A 189 -18.34 -10.46 0.33
CA LEU A 189 -17.82 -10.68 1.68
C LEU A 189 -18.31 -12.02 2.27
N ARG A 190 -19.61 -12.31 2.11
CA ARG A 190 -20.20 -13.57 2.56
C ARG A 190 -19.62 -14.77 1.82
N LYS A 191 -19.51 -14.72 0.48
CA LYS A 191 -19.04 -15.82 -0.36
C LYS A 191 -17.58 -16.16 -0.12
N ILE A 192 -16.72 -15.15 0.01
CA ILE A 192 -15.28 -15.37 0.29
C ILE A 192 -14.96 -15.46 1.78
N ALA A 193 -16.00 -15.50 2.63
CA ALA A 193 -15.91 -15.66 4.09
C ALA A 193 -14.98 -14.64 4.77
N VAL A 194 -15.09 -13.34 4.39
CA VAL A 194 -14.35 -12.23 4.99
C VAL A 194 -15.31 -11.24 5.64
N THR A 195 -14.81 -10.46 6.60
CA THR A 195 -15.65 -9.58 7.42
C THR A 195 -15.70 -8.15 6.92
N ASP A 196 -14.71 -7.72 6.13
CA ASP A 196 -14.59 -6.33 5.69
C ASP A 196 -13.97 -6.21 4.29
N ARG A 197 -14.10 -4.99 3.73
CA ARG A 197 -13.62 -4.63 2.41
C ARG A 197 -12.10 -4.78 2.26
N THR A 198 -11.34 -4.53 3.33
CA THR A 198 -9.88 -4.63 3.32
C THR A 198 -9.46 -6.08 3.11
N GLN A 199 -10.09 -6.99 3.84
CA GLN A 199 -9.86 -8.42 3.69
C GLN A 199 -10.24 -8.93 2.30
N ALA A 200 -11.34 -8.41 1.73
CA ALA A 200 -11.74 -8.76 0.36
C ALA A 200 -10.73 -8.28 -0.69
N ALA A 201 -10.20 -7.07 -0.55
CA ALA A 201 -9.17 -6.54 -1.44
C ALA A 201 -7.88 -7.38 -1.38
N VAL A 202 -7.45 -7.75 -0.18
CA VAL A 202 -6.30 -8.64 0.03
C VAL A 202 -6.54 -10.01 -0.59
N TRP A 203 -7.74 -10.56 -0.42
CA TRP A 203 -8.12 -11.83 -1.02
C TRP A 203 -7.99 -11.77 -2.56
N ALA A 204 -8.50 -10.69 -3.17
CA ALA A 204 -8.45 -10.50 -4.63
C ALA A 204 -7.00 -10.41 -5.16
N VAL A 205 -6.12 -9.69 -4.47
CA VAL A 205 -4.69 -9.59 -4.84
C VAL A 205 -4.01 -10.96 -4.78
N ARG A 206 -4.30 -11.76 -3.73
CA ARG A 206 -3.71 -13.09 -3.56
C ARG A 206 -4.16 -14.10 -4.60
N HIS A 207 -5.38 -13.96 -5.10
CA HIS A 207 -5.94 -14.85 -6.13
C HIS A 207 -5.69 -14.33 -7.55
N GLY A 208 -4.81 -13.32 -7.71
CA GLY A 208 -4.41 -12.82 -9.01
C GLY A 208 -5.52 -12.13 -9.81
N LEU A 209 -6.53 -11.58 -9.12
CA LEU A 209 -7.63 -10.86 -9.78
C LEU A 209 -7.23 -9.45 -10.22
N VAL A 210 -6.15 -8.91 -9.66
CA VAL A 210 -5.56 -7.60 -9.99
C VAL A 210 -4.06 -7.67 -9.87
#